data_530abcc450c53204b6990b9ef59c0c37
#
_entry.id   530abcc450c53204b6990b9ef59c0c37
#
_cell.length_a   1.000
_cell.length_b   1.000
_cell.length_c   1.000
_cell.angle_alpha   90.00
_cell.angle_beta   90.00
_cell.angle_gamma   90.00
#
_symmetry.space_group_name_H-M   'P 1'
#
loop_
_entity.id
_entity.type
_entity.pdbx_description
1 polymer ?
#
loop_
_entity_poly.entity_id
_entity_poly.type
_entity_poly.pdbx_seq_one_letter_code
_entity_poly.pdbx_strand_id
1 'polypeptide(L)'
;MNHSYTFGAFPTIELLKNQPEHVLKVLLHPDMNSQAQMEIISGLCTQHGIPLERNGKAVEKLRDKENIFAVGVFEKYSNVLEPEKNHIVLVNPSDMGNMGTIIRTSIGFGIENLAIIEPGVDVFNPKVVRASMGSLFQLNFCYFKSFEEYKEQAGSRSLYPFMLKGAVPLQELQREKGETYSLIFGNEATGLPDSFADEGQSVVIRHTDHIDSLNLALATGIGIYEFTR
;
A
#
# COMPACT_ATOMS: atom_id res chain seq x y z
N MET A 1 -8.17 -13.89 -12.16
CA MET A 1 -6.82 -14.12 -12.71
C MET A 1 -5.84 -14.12 -11.56
N ASN A 2 -4.92 -15.09 -11.50
CA ASN A 2 -3.95 -15.22 -10.42
C ASN A 2 -2.65 -14.39 -10.65
N HIS A 3 -2.68 -13.46 -11.59
CA HIS A 3 -1.52 -12.62 -11.91
C HIS A 3 -1.91 -11.15 -12.09
N SER A 4 -0.91 -10.27 -11.97
CA SER A 4 -1.04 -8.84 -12.20
C SER A 4 0.19 -8.30 -12.94
N TYR A 5 0.24 -6.96 -13.09
CA TYR A 5 1.22 -6.28 -13.94
C TYR A 5 1.80 -5.06 -13.26
N THR A 6 3.10 -4.86 -13.44
CA THR A 6 3.70 -3.54 -13.26
C THR A 6 3.66 -2.77 -14.58
N PHE A 7 3.58 -1.44 -14.51
CA PHE A 7 3.61 -0.56 -15.68
C PHE A 7 4.70 0.50 -15.51
N GLY A 8 5.74 0.40 -16.34
CA GLY A 8 6.91 1.26 -16.33
C GLY A 8 8.16 0.61 -15.71
N ALA A 9 9.31 1.16 -16.02
CA ALA A 9 10.61 0.59 -15.62
C ALA A 9 10.78 0.60 -14.09
N PHE A 10 10.44 1.70 -13.41
CA PHE A 10 10.66 1.82 -11.96
C PHE A 10 9.86 0.79 -11.16
N PRO A 11 8.52 0.65 -11.31
CA PRO A 11 7.79 -0.40 -10.59
C PRO A 11 8.26 -1.82 -10.95
N THR A 12 8.70 -2.05 -12.20
CA THR A 12 9.24 -3.35 -12.61
C THR A 12 10.57 -3.66 -11.93
N ILE A 13 11.45 -2.66 -11.77
CA ILE A 13 12.70 -2.81 -11.03
C ILE A 13 12.44 -3.12 -9.56
N GLU A 14 11.50 -2.41 -8.93
CA GLU A 14 11.13 -2.65 -7.53
C GLU A 14 10.51 -4.04 -7.32
N LEU A 15 9.70 -4.51 -8.25
CA LEU A 15 9.20 -5.90 -8.26
C LEU A 15 10.37 -6.91 -8.33
N LEU A 16 11.28 -6.73 -9.27
CA LEU A 16 12.44 -7.63 -9.47
C LEU A 16 13.39 -7.66 -8.27
N LYS A 17 13.50 -6.57 -7.53
CA LYS A 17 14.35 -6.46 -6.34
C LYS A 17 13.74 -7.12 -5.10
N ASN A 18 12.44 -6.94 -4.90
CA ASN A 18 11.81 -7.25 -3.63
C ASN A 18 10.96 -8.54 -3.67
N GLN A 19 10.49 -8.96 -4.85
CA GLN A 19 9.61 -10.14 -5.03
C GLN A 19 9.96 -10.92 -6.30
N PRO A 20 11.26 -11.24 -6.55
CA PRO A 20 11.69 -11.90 -7.78
C PRO A 20 11.06 -13.28 -7.98
N GLU A 21 10.76 -14.01 -6.88
CA GLU A 21 10.16 -15.34 -6.89
C GLU A 21 8.74 -15.36 -7.45
N HIS A 22 8.05 -14.22 -7.40
CA HIS A 22 6.69 -14.08 -7.94
C HIS A 22 6.67 -13.61 -9.40
N VAL A 23 7.81 -13.26 -9.98
CA VAL A 23 7.88 -12.74 -11.35
C VAL A 23 7.81 -13.86 -12.37
N LEU A 24 6.79 -13.84 -13.22
CA LEU A 24 6.63 -14.80 -14.32
C LEU A 24 7.50 -14.44 -15.52
N LYS A 25 7.56 -13.16 -15.86
CA LYS A 25 8.39 -12.63 -16.94
C LYS A 25 8.38 -11.10 -16.96
N VAL A 26 9.32 -10.53 -17.70
CA VAL A 26 9.36 -9.10 -18.02
C VAL A 26 9.26 -8.89 -19.53
N LEU A 27 8.43 -7.92 -19.93
CA LEU A 27 8.27 -7.51 -21.32
C LEU A 27 8.88 -6.11 -21.50
N LEU A 28 9.75 -5.97 -22.50
CA LEU A 28 10.30 -4.68 -22.90
C LEU A 28 9.80 -4.28 -24.29
N HIS A 29 9.40 -3.03 -24.43
CA HIS A 29 9.12 -2.45 -25.74
C HIS A 29 10.44 -2.13 -26.47
N PRO A 30 10.55 -2.38 -27.80
CA PRO A 30 11.75 -2.06 -28.57
C PRO A 30 12.17 -0.59 -28.46
N ASP A 31 11.21 0.34 -28.35
CA ASP A 31 11.45 1.79 -28.27
C ASP A 31 11.85 2.26 -26.86
N MET A 32 12.10 1.37 -25.94
CA MET A 32 12.67 1.74 -24.65
C MET A 32 14.10 2.26 -24.86
N ASN A 33 14.29 3.55 -24.59
CA ASN A 33 15.53 4.26 -24.90
C ASN A 33 16.41 4.53 -23.67
N SER A 34 15.97 4.23 -22.47
CA SER A 34 16.77 4.37 -21.25
C SER A 34 17.71 3.16 -21.08
N GLN A 35 18.95 3.29 -21.56
CA GLN A 35 19.99 2.26 -21.47
C GLN A 35 20.20 1.80 -20.01
N ALA A 36 20.31 2.74 -19.07
CA ALA A 36 20.52 2.43 -17.66
C ALA A 36 19.41 1.55 -17.07
N GLN A 37 18.14 1.85 -17.38
CA GLN A 37 17.01 1.05 -16.88
C GLN A 37 16.96 -0.33 -17.52
N MET A 38 17.30 -0.43 -18.82
CA MET A 38 17.39 -1.74 -19.51
C MET A 38 18.47 -2.62 -18.91
N GLU A 39 19.64 -2.06 -18.61
CA GLU A 39 20.76 -2.79 -17.99
C GLU A 39 20.37 -3.30 -16.60
N ILE A 40 19.73 -2.46 -15.76
CA ILE A 40 19.25 -2.88 -14.44
C ILE A 40 18.23 -4.02 -14.56
N ILE A 41 17.21 -3.87 -15.41
CA ILE A 41 16.17 -4.89 -15.61
C ILE A 41 16.79 -6.19 -16.11
N SER A 42 17.65 -6.12 -17.14
CA SER A 42 18.32 -7.30 -17.71
C SER A 42 19.21 -8.00 -16.70
N GLY A 43 19.96 -7.23 -15.90
CA GLY A 43 20.81 -7.76 -14.83
C GLY A 43 20.01 -8.52 -13.78
N LEU A 44 18.93 -7.92 -13.28
CA LEU A 44 18.04 -8.54 -12.30
C LEU A 44 17.33 -9.79 -12.85
N CYS A 45 16.85 -9.73 -14.11
CA CYS A 45 16.26 -10.90 -14.76
C CYS A 45 17.26 -12.04 -14.89
N THR A 46 18.50 -11.75 -15.29
CA THR A 46 19.57 -12.76 -15.38
C THR A 46 19.92 -13.34 -14.01
N GLN A 47 20.06 -12.49 -13.00
CA GLN A 47 20.37 -12.89 -11.62
C GLN A 47 19.34 -13.88 -11.06
N HIS A 48 18.07 -13.67 -11.34
CA HIS A 48 16.96 -14.46 -10.80
C HIS A 48 16.40 -15.51 -11.77
N GLY A 49 16.99 -15.65 -12.98
CA GLY A 49 16.52 -16.61 -13.99
C GLY A 49 15.14 -16.29 -14.58
N ILE A 50 14.75 -15.01 -14.57
CA ILE A 50 13.45 -14.54 -15.02
C ILE A 50 13.45 -14.31 -16.53
N PRO A 51 12.47 -14.84 -17.28
CA PRO A 51 12.37 -14.61 -18.72
C PRO A 51 12.20 -13.13 -19.06
N LEU A 52 13.04 -12.61 -19.96
CA LEU A 52 13.00 -11.26 -20.48
C LEU A 52 12.70 -11.30 -21.98
N GLU A 53 11.54 -10.75 -22.38
CA GLU A 53 11.06 -10.74 -23.76
C GLU A 53 11.06 -9.31 -24.32
N ARG A 54 11.68 -9.11 -25.50
CA ARG A 54 11.47 -7.87 -26.28
C ARG A 54 10.26 -8.04 -27.20
N ASN A 55 9.11 -7.53 -26.78
CA ASN A 55 7.85 -7.73 -27.47
C ASN A 55 6.94 -6.48 -27.40
N GLY A 56 7.10 -5.59 -28.39
CA GLY A 56 6.33 -4.35 -28.47
C GLY A 56 4.82 -4.59 -28.53
N LYS A 57 4.36 -5.54 -29.34
CA LYS A 57 2.92 -5.86 -29.47
C LYS A 57 2.31 -6.31 -28.15
N ALA A 58 3.05 -7.09 -27.35
CA ALA A 58 2.57 -7.53 -26.04
C ALA A 58 2.48 -6.36 -25.06
N VAL A 59 3.49 -5.47 -25.04
CA VAL A 59 3.46 -4.26 -24.21
C VAL A 59 2.32 -3.35 -24.63
N GLU A 60 2.13 -3.09 -25.93
CA GLU A 60 1.06 -2.25 -26.47
C GLU A 60 -0.34 -2.76 -26.11
N LYS A 61 -0.53 -4.07 -26.10
CA LYS A 61 -1.81 -4.69 -25.71
C LYS A 61 -2.13 -4.52 -24.22
N LEU A 62 -1.09 -4.46 -23.36
CA LEU A 62 -1.25 -4.39 -21.90
C LEU A 62 -1.26 -2.95 -21.37
N ARG A 63 -0.47 -2.06 -21.98
CA ARG A 63 -0.32 -0.68 -21.52
C ARG A 63 -1.60 0.14 -21.76
N ASP A 64 -1.89 1.02 -20.82
CA ASP A 64 -2.97 2.01 -20.94
C ASP A 64 -2.45 3.43 -21.27
N LYS A 65 -1.12 3.61 -21.32
CA LYS A 65 -0.44 4.86 -21.71
C LYS A 65 0.73 4.56 -22.63
N GLU A 66 0.93 5.42 -23.62
CA GLU A 66 1.98 5.26 -24.65
C GLU A 66 3.41 5.26 -24.09
N ASN A 67 3.64 5.96 -22.98
CA ASN A 67 4.96 6.08 -22.37
C ASN A 67 5.36 4.90 -21.46
N ILE A 68 4.68 3.77 -21.54
CA ILE A 68 5.04 2.55 -20.84
C ILE A 68 5.82 1.64 -21.78
N PHE A 69 7.09 1.38 -21.45
CA PHE A 69 8.01 0.59 -22.24
C PHE A 69 8.52 -0.68 -21.54
N ALA A 70 8.17 -0.86 -20.27
CA ALA A 70 8.48 -2.06 -19.50
C ALA A 70 7.24 -2.52 -18.74
N VAL A 71 6.98 -3.83 -18.74
CA VAL A 71 5.88 -4.47 -18.00
C VAL A 71 6.43 -5.72 -17.31
N GLY A 72 6.34 -5.79 -16.01
CA GLY A 72 6.53 -7.02 -15.25
C GLY A 72 5.20 -7.77 -15.12
N VAL A 73 5.20 -9.05 -15.40
CA VAL A 73 4.07 -9.96 -15.17
C VAL A 73 4.39 -10.79 -13.96
N PHE A 74 3.55 -10.80 -12.94
CA PHE A 74 3.81 -11.48 -11.68
C PHE A 74 2.58 -12.18 -11.12
N GLU A 75 2.79 -13.25 -10.37
CA GLU A 75 1.74 -13.93 -9.60
C GLU A 75 1.37 -13.12 -8.37
N LYS A 76 0.08 -13.11 -8.04
CA LYS A 76 -0.40 -12.55 -6.77
C LYS A 76 0.05 -13.45 -5.63
N TYR A 77 0.49 -12.84 -4.56
CA TYR A 77 0.99 -13.51 -3.36
C TYR A 77 0.24 -13.05 -2.12
N SER A 78 0.48 -13.69 -1.00
CA SER A 78 -0.01 -13.31 0.31
C SER A 78 1.15 -13.18 1.28
N ASN A 79 1.01 -12.26 2.24
CA ASN A 79 1.97 -12.10 3.33
C ASN A 79 1.25 -12.30 4.67
N VAL A 80 2.04 -12.21 5.72
CA VAL A 80 1.57 -12.11 7.10
C VAL A 80 2.06 -10.80 7.68
N LEU A 81 1.32 -10.23 8.62
CA LEU A 81 1.75 -9.04 9.33
C LEU A 81 2.74 -9.43 10.44
N GLU A 82 3.67 -8.54 10.72
CA GLU A 82 4.63 -8.69 11.80
C GLU A 82 4.04 -8.09 13.09
N PRO A 83 3.68 -8.90 14.11
CA PRO A 83 3.02 -8.41 15.33
C PRO A 83 3.84 -7.37 16.11
N GLU A 84 5.16 -7.41 16.00
CA GLU A 84 6.08 -6.50 16.71
C GLU A 84 6.29 -5.16 15.99
N LYS A 85 5.66 -4.96 14.83
CA LYS A 85 5.79 -3.74 14.03
C LYS A 85 4.52 -2.89 14.09
N ASN A 86 4.64 -1.62 13.71
CA ASN A 86 3.50 -0.72 13.60
C ASN A 86 2.67 -1.04 12.35
N HIS A 87 1.35 -0.91 12.46
CA HIS A 87 0.44 -1.22 11.38
C HIS A 87 -0.38 0.00 10.94
N ILE A 88 -0.69 0.06 9.64
CA ILE A 88 -1.83 0.82 9.13
C ILE A 88 -2.99 -0.17 8.97
N VAL A 89 -4.17 0.21 9.40
CA VAL A 89 -5.40 -0.57 9.26
C VAL A 89 -6.40 0.25 8.47
N LEU A 90 -6.83 -0.27 7.33
CA LEU A 90 -7.86 0.35 6.50
C LEU A 90 -9.14 -0.47 6.57
N VAL A 91 -10.23 0.16 6.98
CA VAL A 91 -11.54 -0.48 7.09
C VAL A 91 -12.37 -0.15 5.85
N ASN A 92 -12.67 -1.17 5.05
CA ASN A 92 -13.45 -1.07 3.81
C ASN A 92 -12.92 -0.03 2.80
N PRO A 93 -11.59 0.03 2.50
CA PRO A 93 -11.05 1.00 1.56
C PRO A 93 -11.57 0.71 0.14
N SER A 94 -12.02 1.74 -0.58
CA SER A 94 -12.69 1.58 -1.87
C SER A 94 -11.97 2.22 -3.05
N ASP A 95 -11.13 3.24 -2.83
CA ASP A 95 -10.43 3.96 -3.89
C ASP A 95 -9.01 3.43 -4.13
N MET A 96 -8.74 3.03 -5.38
CA MET A 96 -7.45 2.46 -5.79
C MET A 96 -6.30 3.48 -5.76
N GLY A 97 -6.59 4.76 -6.00
CA GLY A 97 -5.60 5.84 -5.96
C GLY A 97 -5.17 6.13 -4.53
N ASN A 98 -6.13 6.22 -3.60
CA ASN A 98 -5.88 6.35 -2.17
C ASN A 98 -5.04 5.16 -1.67
N MET A 99 -5.45 3.93 -1.99
CA MET A 99 -4.72 2.72 -1.59
C MET A 99 -3.25 2.78 -2.02
N GLY A 100 -2.97 3.06 -3.29
CA GLY A 100 -1.60 3.15 -3.78
C GLY A 100 -0.79 4.29 -3.14
N THR A 101 -1.43 5.43 -2.88
CA THR A 101 -0.81 6.58 -2.20
C THR A 101 -0.49 6.25 -0.75
N ILE A 102 -1.40 5.59 -0.03
CA ILE A 102 -1.19 5.14 1.34
C ILE A 102 -0.01 4.16 1.41
N ILE A 103 0.01 3.14 0.56
CA ILE A 103 1.11 2.16 0.49
C ILE A 103 2.45 2.89 0.31
N ARG A 104 2.53 3.81 -0.65
CA ARG A 104 3.75 4.56 -0.92
C ARG A 104 4.19 5.41 0.28
N THR A 105 3.24 6.07 0.93
CA THR A 105 3.51 6.91 2.11
C THR A 105 3.95 6.06 3.29
N SER A 106 3.28 4.94 3.56
CA SER A 106 3.62 4.02 4.65
C SER A 106 5.05 3.52 4.53
N ILE A 107 5.45 3.01 3.38
CA ILE A 107 6.82 2.56 3.11
C ILE A 107 7.81 3.73 3.24
N GLY A 108 7.45 4.92 2.74
CA GLY A 108 8.30 6.11 2.83
C GLY A 108 8.62 6.55 4.27
N PHE A 109 7.77 6.20 5.23
CA PHE A 109 7.93 6.47 6.66
C PHE A 109 8.27 5.23 7.50
N GLY A 110 8.59 4.10 6.87
CA GLY A 110 9.03 2.88 7.55
C GLY A 110 7.92 2.09 8.23
N ILE A 111 6.65 2.30 7.85
CA ILE A 111 5.54 1.43 8.27
C ILE A 111 5.24 0.44 7.12
N GLU A 112 5.70 -0.79 7.30
CA GLU A 112 5.71 -1.82 6.26
C GLU A 112 4.56 -2.83 6.39
N ASN A 113 3.62 -2.61 7.31
CA ASN A 113 2.52 -3.54 7.60
C ASN A 113 1.17 -2.88 7.40
N LEU A 114 0.35 -3.45 6.51
CA LEU A 114 -0.98 -2.97 6.14
C LEU A 114 -2.05 -4.05 6.35
N ALA A 115 -2.96 -3.82 7.26
CA ALA A 115 -4.18 -4.61 7.40
C ALA A 115 -5.33 -3.99 6.59
N ILE A 116 -6.08 -4.82 5.89
CA ILE A 116 -7.24 -4.42 5.12
C ILE A 116 -8.44 -5.20 5.64
N ILE A 117 -9.39 -4.49 6.25
CA ILE A 117 -10.65 -5.09 6.68
C ILE A 117 -11.62 -5.09 5.50
N GLU A 118 -12.08 -6.27 5.12
CA GLU A 118 -12.95 -6.48 3.97
C GLU A 118 -14.37 -5.89 4.15
N PRO A 119 -15.01 -5.49 3.05
CA PRO A 119 -14.52 -5.51 1.67
C PRO A 119 -13.49 -4.41 1.42
N GLY A 120 -12.50 -4.68 0.56
CA GLY A 120 -11.44 -3.73 0.28
C GLY A 120 -10.86 -3.86 -1.13
N VAL A 121 -10.20 -2.80 -1.57
CA VAL A 121 -9.49 -2.75 -2.85
C VAL A 121 -8.44 -3.85 -2.94
N ASP A 122 -8.38 -4.55 -4.08
CA ASP A 122 -7.29 -5.48 -4.39
C ASP A 122 -5.97 -4.70 -4.57
N VAL A 123 -5.00 -4.92 -3.67
CA VAL A 123 -3.68 -4.25 -3.71
C VAL A 123 -2.93 -4.54 -5.01
N PHE A 124 -3.21 -5.68 -5.66
CA PHE A 124 -2.62 -6.05 -6.94
C PHE A 124 -3.39 -5.50 -8.16
N ASN A 125 -4.44 -4.71 -7.94
CA ASN A 125 -5.06 -4.00 -9.06
C ASN A 125 -3.99 -3.13 -9.76
N PRO A 126 -3.88 -3.17 -11.10
CA PRO A 126 -2.85 -2.41 -11.82
C PRO A 126 -2.82 -0.92 -11.53
N LYS A 127 -3.97 -0.31 -11.16
CA LYS A 127 -4.03 1.10 -10.74
C LYS A 127 -3.38 1.32 -9.39
N VAL A 128 -3.54 0.39 -8.42
CA VAL A 128 -2.86 0.43 -7.11
C VAL A 128 -1.36 0.23 -7.28
N VAL A 129 -0.96 -0.80 -8.04
CA VAL A 129 0.45 -1.08 -8.33
C VAL A 129 1.14 0.14 -8.94
N ARG A 130 0.48 0.82 -9.87
CA ARG A 130 1.00 2.06 -10.47
C ARG A 130 1.08 3.20 -9.45
N ALA A 131 -0.01 3.46 -8.70
CA ALA A 131 -0.08 4.57 -7.76
C ALA A 131 0.94 4.41 -6.61
N SER A 132 1.22 3.17 -6.20
CA SER A 132 2.25 2.87 -5.20
C SER A 132 3.68 3.09 -5.70
N MET A 133 3.88 3.26 -7.00
CA MET A 133 5.21 3.40 -7.61
C MET A 133 6.19 2.27 -7.23
N GLY A 134 5.66 1.04 -7.08
CA GLY A 134 6.45 -0.14 -6.72
C GLY A 134 6.66 -0.36 -5.23
N SER A 135 6.28 0.59 -4.36
CA SER A 135 6.37 0.42 -2.89
C SER A 135 5.55 -0.77 -2.37
N LEU A 136 4.52 -1.19 -3.12
CA LEU A 136 3.74 -2.40 -2.82
C LEU A 136 4.62 -3.63 -2.61
N PHE A 137 5.71 -3.76 -3.35
CA PHE A 137 6.58 -4.94 -3.29
C PHE A 137 7.49 -4.99 -2.05
N GLN A 138 7.47 -3.94 -1.23
CA GLN A 138 8.16 -3.87 0.05
C GLN A 138 7.19 -3.98 1.25
N LEU A 139 5.88 -4.11 0.96
CA LEU A 139 4.82 -4.07 1.96
C LEU A 139 4.42 -5.49 2.37
N ASN A 140 4.28 -5.73 3.68
CA ASN A 140 3.52 -6.84 4.23
C ASN A 140 2.05 -6.43 4.31
N PHE A 141 1.15 -7.22 3.74
CA PHE A 141 -0.28 -6.91 3.80
C PHE A 141 -1.10 -8.17 4.05
N CYS A 142 -2.23 -7.99 4.73
CA CYS A 142 -3.17 -9.07 4.97
C CYS A 142 -4.61 -8.55 4.91
N TYR A 143 -5.51 -9.38 4.38
CA TYR A 143 -6.95 -9.13 4.38
C TYR A 143 -7.60 -9.88 5.54
N PHE A 144 -8.51 -9.22 6.24
CA PHE A 144 -9.25 -9.76 7.36
C PHE A 144 -10.75 -9.58 7.12
N LYS A 145 -11.54 -10.58 7.47
CA LYS A 145 -13.00 -10.52 7.32
C LYS A 145 -13.65 -9.55 8.30
N SER A 146 -13.01 -9.32 9.45
CA SER A 146 -13.47 -8.38 10.46
C SER A 146 -12.29 -7.77 11.23
N PHE A 147 -12.57 -6.70 11.98
CA PHE A 147 -11.57 -6.07 12.84
C PHE A 147 -11.19 -6.96 14.02
N GLU A 148 -12.12 -7.78 14.51
CA GLU A 148 -11.87 -8.77 15.56
C GLU A 148 -10.82 -9.79 15.10
N GLU A 149 -10.96 -10.33 13.88
CA GLU A 149 -9.98 -11.26 13.31
C GLU A 149 -8.58 -10.61 13.21
N TYR A 150 -8.52 -9.34 12.83
CA TYR A 150 -7.28 -8.58 12.84
C TYR A 150 -6.68 -8.50 14.26
N LYS A 151 -7.46 -8.12 15.27
CA LYS A 151 -6.98 -8.00 16.67
C LYS A 151 -6.42 -9.31 17.21
N GLU A 152 -7.04 -10.44 16.90
CA GLU A 152 -6.56 -11.76 17.31
C GLU A 152 -5.16 -12.09 16.76
N GLN A 153 -4.84 -11.62 15.55
CA GLN A 153 -3.57 -11.90 14.89
C GLN A 153 -2.51 -10.81 15.12
N ALA A 154 -2.93 -9.58 15.38
CA ALA A 154 -2.04 -8.43 15.45
C ALA A 154 -1.22 -8.35 16.76
N GLY A 155 -1.59 -9.12 17.79
CA GLY A 155 -0.96 -9.05 19.10
C GLY A 155 -1.35 -7.81 19.91
N SER A 156 -0.78 -7.67 21.11
CA SER A 156 -1.06 -6.54 22.00
C SER A 156 -0.40 -5.27 21.47
N ARG A 157 -1.20 -4.22 21.27
CA ARG A 157 -0.77 -2.91 20.75
C ARG A 157 -1.74 -1.80 21.07
N SER A 158 -1.29 -0.57 20.98
CA SER A 158 -2.16 0.60 21.10
C SER A 158 -2.95 0.80 19.80
N LEU A 159 -4.27 1.02 19.92
CA LEU A 159 -5.16 1.22 18.78
C LEU A 159 -5.57 2.68 18.72
N TYR A 160 -5.40 3.30 17.54
CA TYR A 160 -5.72 4.70 17.29
C TYR A 160 -6.69 4.84 16.12
N PRO A 161 -8.03 4.75 16.38
CA PRO A 161 -9.03 5.04 15.37
C PRO A 161 -9.05 6.53 15.01
N PHE A 162 -8.87 6.86 13.73
CA PHE A 162 -9.00 8.23 13.22
C PHE A 162 -10.46 8.53 12.89
N MET A 163 -11.14 9.24 13.80
CA MET A 163 -12.57 9.52 13.72
C MET A 163 -12.94 10.79 14.50
N LEU A 164 -14.18 11.27 14.36
CA LEU A 164 -14.61 12.48 15.05
C LEU A 164 -15.11 12.19 16.47
N LYS A 165 -15.79 11.07 16.67
CA LYS A 165 -16.45 10.73 17.93
C LYS A 165 -15.44 10.37 19.04
N GLY A 166 -15.54 11.03 20.18
CA GLY A 166 -14.71 10.75 21.36
C GLY A 166 -13.20 11.04 21.18
N ALA A 167 -12.86 11.80 20.15
CA ALA A 167 -11.48 11.92 19.71
C ALA A 167 -10.68 13.00 20.45
N VAL A 168 -9.42 12.69 20.72
CA VAL A 168 -8.40 13.66 21.12
C VAL A 168 -7.75 14.25 19.85
N PRO A 169 -7.53 15.58 19.80
CA PRO A 169 -6.77 16.16 18.70
C PRO A 169 -5.38 15.53 18.56
N LEU A 170 -5.00 15.22 17.32
CA LEU A 170 -3.72 14.56 17.03
C LEU A 170 -2.52 15.26 17.66
N GLN A 171 -2.53 16.61 17.69
CA GLN A 171 -1.46 17.43 18.26
C GLN A 171 -1.42 17.39 19.82
N GLU A 172 -2.49 16.96 20.46
CA GLU A 172 -2.62 16.88 21.92
C GLU A 172 -2.50 15.44 22.43
N LEU A 173 -2.37 14.47 21.50
CA LEU A 173 -2.25 13.07 21.83
C LEU A 173 -0.95 12.77 22.58
N GLN A 174 -1.08 12.17 23.76
CA GLN A 174 0.06 11.67 24.53
C GLN A 174 0.20 10.18 24.30
N ARG A 175 1.39 9.72 23.95
CA ARG A 175 1.70 8.31 23.63
C ARG A 175 2.86 7.82 24.49
N GLU A 176 2.87 6.53 24.79
CA GLU A 176 4.01 5.88 25.40
C GLU A 176 5.15 5.75 24.39
N LYS A 177 6.37 6.08 24.81
CA LYS A 177 7.55 6.00 23.94
C LYS A 177 7.89 4.53 23.65
N GLY A 178 7.95 4.17 22.37
CA GLY A 178 8.32 2.83 21.94
C GLY A 178 7.18 1.82 21.94
N GLU A 179 5.94 2.24 22.14
CA GLU A 179 4.76 1.38 21.95
C GLU A 179 4.63 0.90 20.51
N THR A 180 4.17 -0.32 20.33
CA THR A 180 3.64 -0.78 19.03
C THR A 180 2.21 -0.31 18.87
N TYR A 181 1.86 0.18 17.69
CA TYR A 181 0.55 0.78 17.46
C TYR A 181 -0.06 0.41 16.11
N SER A 182 -1.38 0.60 16.02
CA SER A 182 -2.14 0.55 14.78
C SER A 182 -2.87 1.87 14.57
N LEU A 183 -2.65 2.49 13.41
CA LEU A 183 -3.41 3.64 12.93
C LEU A 183 -4.58 3.14 12.09
N ILE A 184 -5.80 3.40 12.52
CA ILE A 184 -7.01 2.82 11.93
C ILE A 184 -7.79 3.90 11.21
N PHE A 185 -8.05 3.70 9.93
CA PHE A 185 -8.77 4.63 9.07
C PHE A 185 -9.97 3.95 8.41
N GLY A 186 -11.06 4.68 8.28
CA GLY A 186 -12.30 4.18 7.71
C GLY A 186 -12.41 4.37 6.20
N ASN A 187 -13.55 3.95 5.67
CA ASN A 187 -13.92 4.14 4.27
C ASN A 187 -14.00 5.63 3.90
N GLU A 188 -13.69 5.97 2.65
CA GLU A 188 -13.65 7.34 2.14
C GLU A 188 -14.98 8.09 2.26
N ALA A 189 -16.09 7.38 2.14
CA ALA A 189 -17.43 7.98 2.15
C ALA A 189 -18.09 7.94 3.53
N THR A 190 -17.89 6.86 4.29
CA THR A 190 -18.65 6.61 5.54
C THR A 190 -17.78 6.76 6.80
N GLY A 191 -16.48 6.84 6.67
CA GLY A 191 -15.56 6.83 7.80
C GLY A 191 -15.54 5.50 8.56
N LEU A 192 -15.13 5.54 9.82
CA LEU A 192 -15.23 4.43 10.75
C LEU A 192 -16.61 4.37 11.39
N PRO A 193 -17.17 3.16 11.61
CA PRO A 193 -18.34 2.98 12.45
C PRO A 193 -18.12 3.54 13.88
N ASP A 194 -19.19 4.02 14.51
CA ASP A 194 -19.14 4.59 15.87
C ASP A 194 -18.58 3.65 16.93
N SER A 195 -18.71 2.33 16.73
CA SER A 195 -18.16 1.30 17.63
C SER A 195 -16.64 1.34 17.75
N PHE A 196 -15.93 1.91 16.76
CA PHE A 196 -14.49 2.05 16.85
C PHE A 196 -14.02 3.02 17.94
N ALA A 197 -14.92 3.87 18.46
CA ALA A 197 -14.62 4.74 19.59
C ALA A 197 -14.29 3.95 20.88
N ASP A 198 -14.78 2.72 20.99
CA ASP A 198 -14.57 1.81 22.12
C ASP A 198 -13.36 0.87 21.93
N GLU A 199 -12.73 0.89 20.75
CA GLU A 199 -11.61 0.00 20.41
C GLU A 199 -10.23 0.51 20.85
N GLY A 200 -10.12 1.81 21.14
CA GLY A 200 -8.85 2.42 21.54
C GLY A 200 -8.95 3.92 21.75
N GLN A 201 -7.83 4.61 21.68
CA GLN A 201 -7.82 6.07 21.79
C GLN A 201 -8.17 6.71 20.46
N SER A 202 -9.40 7.19 20.32
CA SER A 202 -9.84 7.92 19.11
C SER A 202 -9.05 9.22 18.93
N VAL A 203 -8.66 9.48 17.68
CA VAL A 203 -7.84 10.62 17.28
C VAL A 203 -8.51 11.41 16.17
N VAL A 204 -8.44 12.74 16.24
CA VAL A 204 -8.96 13.63 15.19
C VAL A 204 -7.88 14.55 14.63
N ILE A 205 -7.82 14.64 13.31
CA ILE A 205 -7.05 15.68 12.63
C ILE A 205 -7.93 16.91 12.53
N ARG A 206 -7.62 17.95 13.32
CA ARG A 206 -8.38 19.21 13.29
C ARG A 206 -8.30 19.84 11.92
N HIS A 207 -9.43 20.19 11.38
CA HIS A 207 -9.60 21.00 10.15
C HIS A 207 -10.75 22.00 10.36
N THR A 208 -10.93 22.91 9.42
CA THR A 208 -12.02 23.89 9.47
C THR A 208 -13.35 23.26 9.09
N ASP A 209 -14.47 23.86 9.53
CA ASP A 209 -15.83 23.41 9.21
C ASP A 209 -16.23 23.67 7.74
N HIS A 210 -15.30 24.10 6.91
CA HIS A 210 -15.54 24.30 5.48
C HIS A 210 -15.54 23.01 4.65
N ILE A 211 -15.13 21.90 5.27
CA ILE A 211 -15.13 20.55 4.67
C ILE A 211 -15.56 19.53 5.73
N ASP A 212 -16.27 18.50 5.30
CA ASP A 212 -16.77 17.45 6.20
C ASP A 212 -15.65 16.47 6.61
N SER A 213 -14.68 16.22 5.74
CA SER A 213 -13.58 15.28 5.98
C SER A 213 -12.38 15.56 5.07
N LEU A 214 -11.22 15.05 5.48
CA LEU A 214 -10.02 14.99 4.65
C LEU A 214 -10.06 13.75 3.74
N ASN A 215 -9.40 13.86 2.57
CA ASN A 215 -9.14 12.69 1.75
C ASN A 215 -8.39 11.62 2.58
N LEU A 216 -8.77 10.35 2.41
CA LEU A 216 -8.24 9.23 3.19
C LEU A 216 -6.70 9.14 3.14
N ALA A 217 -6.10 9.26 1.96
CA ALA A 217 -4.65 9.18 1.82
C ALA A 217 -3.93 10.35 2.48
N LEU A 218 -4.52 11.55 2.46
CA LEU A 218 -3.97 12.71 3.17
C LEU A 218 -4.08 12.54 4.69
N ALA A 219 -5.25 12.12 5.19
CA ALA A 219 -5.44 11.86 6.61
C ALA A 219 -4.45 10.80 7.12
N THR A 220 -4.30 9.71 6.37
CA THR A 220 -3.34 8.65 6.69
C THR A 220 -1.91 9.19 6.69
N GLY A 221 -1.53 9.97 5.69
CA GLY A 221 -0.19 10.57 5.60
C GLY A 221 0.12 11.51 6.77
N ILE A 222 -0.83 12.35 7.20
CA ILE A 222 -0.69 13.21 8.37
C ILE A 222 -0.55 12.38 9.64
N GLY A 223 -1.39 11.35 9.81
CA GLY A 223 -1.30 10.43 10.95
C GLY A 223 0.06 9.73 11.01
N ILE A 224 0.52 9.15 9.90
CA ILE A 224 1.83 8.50 9.81
C ILE A 224 2.95 9.47 10.18
N TYR A 225 2.98 10.66 9.60
CA TYR A 225 4.00 11.67 9.87
C TYR A 225 4.08 12.02 11.36
N GLU A 226 2.94 12.25 12.00
CA GLU A 226 2.89 12.60 13.42
C GLU A 226 3.36 11.45 14.33
N PHE A 227 3.07 10.23 13.95
CA PHE A 227 3.43 9.04 14.73
C PHE A 227 4.88 8.58 14.53
N THR A 228 5.54 9.00 13.48
CA THR A 228 6.92 8.58 13.14
C THR A 228 7.98 9.64 13.39
N ARG A 229 7.59 10.86 13.76
CA ARG A 229 8.52 11.95 14.10
C ARG A 229 9.15 11.83 15.50
#